data_fe17c983aac6bb58979a0a8348f9b4bf
#
_entry.id   fe17c983aac6bb58979a0a8348f9b4bf
#
_cell.length_a   1.000
_cell.length_b   1.000
_cell.length_c   1.000
_cell.angle_alpha   90.00
_cell.angle_beta   90.00
_cell.angle_gamma   90.00
#
_symmetry.space_group_name_H-M   'P 1'
#
loop_
_entity.id
_entity.type
_entity.pdbx_description
1 polymer ?
#
loop_
_entity_poly.entity_id
_entity_poly.type
_entity_poly.pdbx_seq_one_letter_code
_entity_poly.pdbx_strand_id
1 'polypeptide(L)'
;MTKKQIALLIFLAVGSWIIVPKVASQGQPIFDYTDRSSFIQNVKSCVDYINLKEPSNIPIQLIVGMAGIESGWGTSRFAVEGNALFGVRTWDSDVPSMKPRDNPNAKFGVKKYRTKCDSVQDMMDIINNHYEYEGFRIEREKQLKTGELDWVTLLPYLHAWAENDR
;
A
#
# COMPACT_ATOMS: atom_id res chain seq x y z
N MET A 1 50.01 -32.23 -51.81
CA MET A 1 49.79 -30.87 -51.24
C MET A 1 48.28 -30.75 -50.99
N THR A 2 47.87 -30.76 -49.72
CA THR A 2 46.50 -30.90 -49.27
C THR A 2 45.76 -29.56 -49.28
N LYS A 3 44.60 -29.53 -49.94
CA LYS A 3 43.69 -28.40 -49.90
C LYS A 3 42.94 -28.39 -48.57
N LYS A 4 43.19 -27.38 -47.76
CA LYS A 4 42.40 -27.16 -46.52
C LYS A 4 41.03 -26.65 -46.92
N GLN A 5 40.00 -27.41 -46.58
CA GLN A 5 38.60 -26.97 -46.63
C GLN A 5 38.33 -26.06 -45.42
N ILE A 6 38.02 -24.81 -45.70
CA ILE A 6 37.50 -23.87 -44.69
C ILE A 6 35.99 -24.11 -44.58
N ALA A 7 35.55 -24.74 -43.51
CA ALA A 7 34.16 -24.83 -43.19
C ALA A 7 33.69 -23.52 -42.59
N LEU A 8 32.88 -22.79 -43.32
CA LEU A 8 32.19 -21.57 -42.88
C LEU A 8 31.00 -21.97 -41.99
N LEU A 9 31.19 -21.89 -40.66
CA LEU A 9 30.09 -22.04 -39.70
C LEU A 9 29.26 -20.76 -39.71
N ILE A 10 28.13 -20.81 -40.42
CA ILE A 10 27.09 -19.79 -40.33
C ILE A 10 26.34 -20.00 -39.02
N PHE A 11 26.65 -19.22 -37.98
CA PHE A 11 25.82 -19.09 -36.79
C PHE A 11 24.52 -18.38 -37.16
N LEU A 12 23.47 -19.14 -37.39
CA LEU A 12 22.11 -18.58 -37.38
C LEU A 12 21.77 -18.17 -35.96
N ALA A 13 21.96 -16.91 -35.62
CA ALA A 13 21.43 -16.29 -34.41
C ALA A 13 19.89 -16.23 -34.54
N VAL A 14 19.22 -17.30 -34.07
CA VAL A 14 17.78 -17.25 -33.82
C VAL A 14 17.59 -16.32 -32.63
N GLY A 15 17.39 -15.04 -32.93
CA GLY A 15 16.99 -14.05 -31.95
C GLY A 15 15.63 -14.44 -31.38
N SER A 16 15.62 -15.17 -30.28
CA SER A 16 14.41 -15.30 -29.47
C SER A 16 13.98 -13.90 -29.02
N TRP A 17 13.05 -13.31 -29.73
CA TRP A 17 12.34 -12.13 -29.26
C TRP A 17 11.51 -12.59 -28.07
N ILE A 18 12.06 -12.40 -26.87
CA ILE A 18 11.27 -12.51 -25.66
C ILE A 18 10.27 -11.36 -25.73
N ILE A 19 9.03 -11.68 -26.13
CA ILE A 19 7.90 -10.77 -26.00
C ILE A 19 7.66 -10.66 -24.49
N VAL A 20 8.31 -9.69 -23.84
CA VAL A 20 7.94 -9.28 -22.50
C VAL A 20 6.54 -8.69 -22.64
N PRO A 21 5.50 -9.32 -22.05
CA PRO A 21 4.18 -8.74 -22.10
C PRO A 21 4.28 -7.35 -21.47
N LYS A 22 3.97 -6.31 -22.24
CA LYS A 22 3.84 -4.94 -21.73
C LYS A 22 2.71 -5.00 -20.71
N VAL A 23 3.06 -5.02 -19.42
CA VAL A 23 2.07 -4.90 -18.34
C VAL A 23 1.37 -3.58 -18.63
N ALA A 24 0.14 -3.67 -19.12
CA ALA A 24 -0.69 -2.50 -19.33
C ALA A 24 -0.70 -1.74 -17.99
N SER A 25 -0.40 -0.45 -17.99
CA SER A 25 -0.50 0.38 -16.81
C SER A 25 -1.96 0.40 -16.40
N GLN A 26 -2.32 -0.52 -15.51
CA GLN A 26 -3.66 -0.52 -14.92
C GLN A 26 -3.81 0.81 -14.19
N GLY A 27 -4.84 1.56 -14.53
CA GLY A 27 -5.19 2.78 -13.80
C GLY A 27 -5.48 2.44 -12.34
N GLN A 28 -5.41 3.44 -11.46
CA GLN A 28 -5.75 3.26 -10.06
C GLN A 28 -7.19 2.70 -9.93
N PRO A 29 -7.43 1.68 -9.09
CA PRO A 29 -8.76 1.10 -8.91
C PRO A 29 -9.80 2.14 -8.47
N ILE A 30 -11.01 2.03 -9.00
CA ILE A 30 -12.16 2.79 -8.50
C ILE A 30 -12.61 2.14 -7.20
N PHE A 31 -12.73 2.94 -6.14
CA PHE A 31 -13.16 2.46 -4.84
C PHE A 31 -14.68 2.65 -4.70
N ASP A 32 -15.43 1.60 -5.03
CA ASP A 32 -16.90 1.56 -4.95
C ASP A 32 -17.35 0.38 -4.09
N TYR A 33 -18.15 0.65 -3.06
CA TYR A 33 -18.58 -0.35 -2.08
C TYR A 33 -19.97 -0.04 -1.53
N THR A 34 -20.75 -1.09 -1.29
CA THR A 34 -22.10 -1.04 -0.72
C THR A 34 -22.20 -1.76 0.62
N ASP A 35 -21.22 -2.62 0.91
CA ASP A 35 -21.17 -3.45 2.11
C ASP A 35 -19.71 -3.72 2.54
N ARG A 36 -19.53 -4.44 3.65
CA ARG A 36 -18.20 -4.77 4.17
C ARG A 36 -17.40 -5.65 3.21
N SER A 37 -18.04 -6.55 2.50
CA SER A 37 -17.34 -7.46 1.58
C SER A 37 -16.74 -6.68 0.40
N SER A 38 -17.54 -5.83 -0.23
CA SER A 38 -17.08 -4.94 -1.31
C SER A 38 -16.05 -3.94 -0.82
N PHE A 39 -16.18 -3.38 0.40
CA PHE A 39 -15.17 -2.55 1.02
C PHE A 39 -13.83 -3.27 1.13
N ILE A 40 -13.82 -4.51 1.67
CA ILE A 40 -12.62 -5.34 1.79
C ILE A 40 -11.98 -5.58 0.43
N GLN A 41 -12.76 -5.93 -0.59
CA GLN A 41 -12.26 -6.16 -1.95
C GLN A 41 -11.62 -4.89 -2.54
N ASN A 42 -12.22 -3.73 -2.30
CA ASN A 42 -11.67 -2.46 -2.78
C ASN A 42 -10.35 -2.10 -2.08
N VAL A 43 -10.23 -2.31 -0.76
CA VAL A 43 -8.95 -2.12 -0.05
C VAL A 43 -7.89 -3.06 -0.62
N LYS A 44 -8.21 -4.34 -0.82
CA LYS A 44 -7.29 -5.31 -1.44
C LYS A 44 -6.84 -4.87 -2.83
N SER A 45 -7.77 -4.44 -3.69
CA SER A 45 -7.43 -3.95 -5.02
C SER A 45 -6.50 -2.73 -5.00
N CYS A 46 -6.66 -1.82 -4.02
CA CYS A 46 -5.73 -0.72 -3.81
C CYS A 46 -4.33 -1.23 -3.43
N VAL A 47 -4.26 -2.17 -2.49
CA VAL A 47 -2.97 -2.75 -2.04
C VAL A 47 -2.27 -3.47 -3.19
N ASP A 48 -3.00 -4.27 -3.97
CA ASP A 48 -2.45 -4.96 -5.13
C ASP A 48 -1.89 -3.97 -6.16
N TYR A 49 -2.65 -2.90 -6.46
CA TYR A 49 -2.20 -1.84 -7.36
C TYR A 49 -0.94 -1.11 -6.86
N ILE A 50 -0.85 -0.85 -5.56
CA ILE A 50 0.30 -0.20 -4.92
C ILE A 50 1.52 -1.13 -5.00
N ASN A 51 1.35 -2.40 -4.63
CA ASN A 51 2.42 -3.40 -4.61
C ASN A 51 2.96 -3.76 -6.00
N LEU A 52 2.21 -3.51 -7.08
CA LEU A 52 2.74 -3.61 -8.45
C LEU A 52 3.86 -2.61 -8.73
N LYS A 53 3.88 -1.49 -8.02
CA LYS A 53 4.88 -0.44 -8.18
C LYS A 53 6.01 -0.60 -7.17
N GLU A 54 5.65 -0.82 -5.92
CA GLU A 54 6.58 -0.93 -4.80
C GLU A 54 6.03 -1.93 -3.76
N PRO A 55 6.56 -3.16 -3.71
CA PRO A 55 6.12 -4.16 -2.75
C PRO A 55 6.39 -3.71 -1.30
N SER A 56 5.34 -3.57 -0.51
CA SER A 56 5.43 -3.11 0.88
C SER A 56 5.69 -4.22 1.89
N ASN A 57 5.33 -5.46 1.54
CA ASN A 57 5.37 -6.64 2.43
C ASN A 57 4.60 -6.41 3.76
N ILE A 58 3.58 -5.57 3.76
CA ILE A 58 2.66 -5.43 4.88
C ILE A 58 1.54 -6.45 4.69
N PRO A 59 1.26 -7.33 5.68
CA PRO A 59 0.16 -8.29 5.56
C PRO A 59 -1.17 -7.61 5.27
N ILE A 60 -1.87 -8.09 4.25
CA ILE A 60 -3.15 -7.52 3.81
C ILE A 60 -4.21 -7.51 4.92
N GLN A 61 -4.16 -8.49 5.83
CA GLN A 61 -5.05 -8.58 6.98
C GLN A 61 -4.94 -7.35 7.89
N LEU A 62 -3.74 -6.85 8.12
CA LEU A 62 -3.49 -5.64 8.92
C LEU A 62 -4.06 -4.41 8.22
N ILE A 63 -3.80 -4.25 6.91
CA ILE A 63 -4.27 -3.10 6.15
C ILE A 63 -5.81 -3.06 6.12
N VAL A 64 -6.45 -4.19 5.81
CA VAL A 64 -7.92 -4.31 5.77
C VAL A 64 -8.53 -4.10 7.14
N GLY A 65 -7.95 -4.71 8.19
CA GLY A 65 -8.42 -4.57 9.56
C GLY A 65 -8.37 -3.11 10.03
N MET A 66 -7.24 -2.45 9.85
CA MET A 66 -7.06 -1.03 10.18
C MET A 66 -8.03 -0.15 9.38
N ALA A 67 -8.12 -0.32 8.06
CA ALA A 67 -9.06 0.44 7.24
C ALA A 67 -10.51 0.29 7.71
N GLY A 68 -10.92 -0.93 8.06
CA GLY A 68 -12.26 -1.21 8.56
C GLY A 68 -12.55 -0.53 9.90
N ILE A 69 -11.64 -0.64 10.86
CA ILE A 69 -11.79 -0.08 12.21
C ILE A 69 -11.76 1.46 12.17
N GLU A 70 -10.72 2.04 11.57
CA GLU A 70 -10.49 3.49 11.56
C GLU A 70 -11.55 4.26 10.76
N SER A 71 -12.06 3.68 9.68
CA SER A 71 -13.07 4.35 8.84
C SER A 71 -14.51 3.97 9.15
N GLY A 72 -14.77 3.05 10.10
CA GLY A 72 -16.08 2.45 10.29
C GLY A 72 -16.56 1.74 9.02
N TRP A 73 -15.69 0.95 8.40
CA TRP A 73 -15.93 0.30 7.10
C TRP A 73 -16.27 1.27 5.98
N GLY A 74 -15.59 2.43 5.98
CA GLY A 74 -15.76 3.46 4.98
C GLY A 74 -16.94 4.40 5.20
N THR A 75 -17.69 4.26 6.30
CA THR A 75 -18.89 5.08 6.57
C THR A 75 -18.61 6.37 7.32
N SER A 76 -17.43 6.51 7.92
CA SER A 76 -17.06 7.73 8.63
C SER A 76 -17.05 8.95 7.71
N ARG A 77 -17.33 10.13 8.28
CA ARG A 77 -17.29 11.39 7.52
C ARG A 77 -15.95 11.60 6.81
N PHE A 78 -14.85 11.27 7.49
CA PHE A 78 -13.51 11.41 6.90
C PHE A 78 -13.31 10.49 5.70
N ALA A 79 -13.84 9.26 5.76
CA ALA A 79 -13.79 8.33 4.64
C ALA A 79 -14.69 8.77 3.47
N VAL A 80 -15.87 9.33 3.75
CA VAL A 80 -16.85 9.74 2.73
C VAL A 80 -16.45 11.06 2.07
N GLU A 81 -16.18 12.10 2.87
CA GLU A 81 -15.93 13.46 2.37
C GLU A 81 -14.45 13.72 2.04
N GLY A 82 -13.53 12.95 2.65
CA GLY A 82 -12.08 13.17 2.55
C GLY A 82 -11.29 12.01 1.97
N ASN A 83 -11.93 10.89 1.60
CA ASN A 83 -11.26 9.66 1.17
C ASN A 83 -10.22 9.12 2.19
N ALA A 84 -10.34 9.50 3.47
CA ALA A 84 -9.41 9.18 4.54
C ALA A 84 -9.86 7.92 5.28
N LEU A 85 -9.20 6.79 5.02
CA LEU A 85 -9.55 5.50 5.63
C LEU A 85 -8.87 5.26 6.98
N PHE A 86 -7.80 6.00 7.31
CA PHE A 86 -6.93 5.72 8.45
C PHE A 86 -6.78 6.89 9.42
N GLY A 87 -7.53 7.97 9.25
CA GLY A 87 -7.52 9.09 10.17
C GLY A 87 -6.19 9.84 10.30
N VAL A 88 -5.28 9.73 9.33
CA VAL A 88 -3.94 10.36 9.38
C VAL A 88 -4.06 11.85 9.58
N ARG A 89 -3.43 12.37 10.64
CA ARG A 89 -3.44 13.79 11.00
C ARG A 89 -2.34 14.56 10.29
N THR A 90 -2.58 15.86 10.10
CA THR A 90 -1.59 16.82 9.65
C THR A 90 -1.72 18.14 10.43
N TRP A 91 -0.59 18.75 10.72
CA TRP A 91 -0.48 20.08 11.31
C TRP A 91 -0.04 21.12 10.26
N ASP A 92 0.25 20.64 9.05
CA ASP A 92 0.64 21.48 7.92
C ASP A 92 -0.61 22.07 7.27
N SER A 93 -0.68 23.41 7.21
CA SER A 93 -1.78 24.15 6.60
C SER A 93 -1.86 23.97 5.08
N ASP A 94 -0.76 23.61 4.43
CA ASP A 94 -0.69 23.45 2.98
C ASP A 94 -1.20 22.06 2.55
N VAL A 95 -1.35 21.11 3.51
CA VAL A 95 -1.91 19.80 3.25
C VAL A 95 -3.45 19.86 3.36
N PRO A 96 -4.18 19.48 2.30
CA PRO A 96 -5.64 19.39 2.34
C PRO A 96 -6.11 18.52 3.50
N SER A 97 -6.96 19.06 4.36
CA SER A 97 -7.41 18.35 5.57
C SER A 97 -8.83 18.75 5.99
N MET A 98 -9.39 17.98 6.90
CA MET A 98 -10.71 18.22 7.50
C MET A 98 -10.58 18.34 9.01
N LYS A 99 -11.22 19.34 9.60
CA LYS A 99 -11.29 19.50 11.06
C LYS A 99 -12.30 18.50 11.68
N PRO A 100 -12.03 17.98 12.90
CA PRO A 100 -13.04 17.28 13.69
C PRO A 100 -14.28 18.18 13.93
N ARG A 101 -15.49 17.58 13.90
CA ARG A 101 -16.73 18.37 14.12
C ARG A 101 -16.87 18.87 15.55
N ASP A 102 -16.46 18.07 16.51
CA ASP A 102 -16.45 18.33 17.94
C ASP A 102 -15.31 19.25 18.39
N ASN A 103 -14.31 19.44 17.53
CA ASN A 103 -13.19 20.37 17.78
C ASN A 103 -12.79 21.12 16.50
N PRO A 104 -13.60 22.09 16.02
CA PRO A 104 -13.32 22.82 14.79
C PRO A 104 -12.06 23.70 14.88
N ASN A 105 -11.62 24.02 16.11
CA ASN A 105 -10.41 24.81 16.38
C ASN A 105 -9.18 23.95 16.64
N ALA A 106 -9.23 22.64 16.41
CA ALA A 106 -8.08 21.76 16.55
C ALA A 106 -6.89 22.28 15.75
N LYS A 107 -5.68 22.22 16.31
CA LYS A 107 -4.44 22.62 15.63
C LYS A 107 -4.07 21.69 14.48
N PHE A 108 -4.64 20.49 14.45
CA PHE A 108 -4.46 19.49 13.39
C PHE A 108 -5.72 19.38 12.51
N GLY A 109 -5.56 18.76 11.35
CA GLY A 109 -6.67 18.25 10.54
C GLY A 109 -6.42 16.79 10.16
N VAL A 110 -7.47 16.05 9.82
CA VAL A 110 -7.34 14.75 9.17
C VAL A 110 -7.10 14.97 7.69
N LYS A 111 -6.02 14.39 7.14
CA LYS A 111 -5.64 14.53 5.72
C LYS A 111 -6.81 14.16 4.80
N LYS A 112 -6.96 14.92 3.72
CA LYS A 112 -7.84 14.57 2.60
C LYS A 112 -7.01 14.00 1.45
N TYR A 113 -7.57 13.01 0.80
CA TYR A 113 -6.93 12.35 -0.33
C TYR A 113 -7.77 12.51 -1.60
N ARG A 114 -7.13 12.44 -2.74
CA ARG A 114 -7.80 12.45 -4.04
C ARG A 114 -8.66 11.19 -4.21
N THR A 115 -8.12 10.04 -3.76
CA THR A 115 -8.78 8.74 -3.78
C THR A 115 -8.56 7.99 -2.47
N LYS A 116 -9.38 6.97 -2.19
CA LYS A 116 -9.18 6.09 -1.04
C LYS A 116 -7.89 5.24 -1.17
N CYS A 117 -7.48 4.91 -2.39
CA CYS A 117 -6.20 4.22 -2.60
C CYS A 117 -5.00 5.11 -2.25
N ASP A 118 -5.09 6.43 -2.43
CA ASP A 118 -4.03 7.36 -1.97
C ASP A 118 -3.92 7.35 -0.44
N SER A 119 -5.05 7.20 0.28
CA SER A 119 -5.04 7.01 1.73
C SER A 119 -4.41 5.67 2.15
N VAL A 120 -4.64 4.59 1.39
CA VAL A 120 -3.98 3.29 1.60
C VAL A 120 -2.48 3.42 1.40
N GLN A 121 -2.04 4.10 0.33
CA GLN A 121 -0.63 4.34 0.05
C GLN A 121 0.04 5.11 1.20
N ASP A 122 -0.54 6.24 1.65
CA ASP A 122 0.03 7.07 2.73
C ASP A 122 0.19 6.27 4.04
N MET A 123 -0.79 5.43 4.40
CA MET A 123 -0.68 4.53 5.56
C MET A 123 0.47 3.52 5.40
N MET A 124 0.59 2.88 4.23
CA MET A 124 1.67 1.94 3.95
C MET A 124 3.04 2.63 4.00
N ASP A 125 3.14 3.85 3.48
CA ASP A 125 4.35 4.66 3.53
C ASP A 125 4.73 5.04 4.97
N ILE A 126 3.75 5.39 5.81
CA ILE A 126 3.99 5.68 7.22
C ILE A 126 4.56 4.46 7.94
N ILE A 127 3.96 3.27 7.79
CA ILE A 127 4.48 2.04 8.41
C ILE A 127 5.88 1.70 7.90
N ASN A 128 6.15 1.93 6.62
CA ASN A 128 7.43 1.60 6.02
C ASN A 128 8.55 2.60 6.36
N ASN A 129 8.23 3.86 6.70
CA ASN A 129 9.24 4.91 6.80
C ASN A 129 9.28 5.63 8.15
N HIS A 130 8.16 5.68 8.90
CA HIS A 130 8.14 6.42 10.15
C HIS A 130 8.89 5.67 11.25
N TYR A 131 9.66 6.38 12.08
CA TYR A 131 10.54 5.79 13.10
C TYR A 131 9.79 4.95 14.15
N GLU A 132 8.55 5.30 14.49
CA GLU A 132 7.74 4.55 15.47
C GLU A 132 7.41 3.12 15.01
N TYR A 133 7.51 2.81 13.73
CA TYR A 133 7.28 1.47 13.16
C TYR A 133 8.57 0.72 12.83
N GLU A 134 9.72 1.13 13.36
CA GLU A 134 10.98 0.42 13.18
C GLU A 134 10.90 -1.03 13.67
N GLY A 135 10.30 -1.25 14.86
CA GLY A 135 10.08 -2.58 15.40
C GLY A 135 9.23 -3.47 14.49
N PHE A 136 8.18 -2.92 13.86
CA PHE A 136 7.39 -3.60 12.86
C PHE A 136 8.26 -4.06 11.67
N ARG A 137 9.08 -3.17 11.14
CA ARG A 137 9.96 -3.48 10.01
C ARG A 137 11.00 -4.54 10.34
N ILE A 138 11.63 -4.47 11.51
CA ILE A 138 12.62 -5.46 11.96
C ILE A 138 11.97 -6.84 12.08
N GLU A 139 10.82 -6.96 12.75
CA GLU A 139 10.14 -8.25 12.91
C GLU A 139 9.65 -8.79 11.57
N ARG A 140 9.08 -7.93 10.71
CA ARG A 140 8.67 -8.31 9.34
C ARG A 140 9.84 -8.86 8.53
N GLU A 141 10.99 -8.20 8.53
CA GLU A 141 12.19 -8.66 7.81
C GLU A 141 12.71 -10.01 8.34
N LYS A 142 12.63 -10.22 9.65
CA LYS A 142 12.98 -11.51 10.26
C LYS A 142 12.05 -12.62 9.77
N GLN A 143 10.74 -12.37 9.73
CA GLN A 143 9.75 -13.34 9.24
C GLN A 143 9.93 -13.61 7.74
N LEU A 144 10.20 -12.61 6.93
CA LEU A 144 10.45 -12.78 5.50
C LEU A 144 11.65 -13.69 5.22
N LYS A 145 12.68 -13.68 6.07
CA LYS A 145 13.84 -14.58 5.96
C LYS A 145 13.49 -16.05 6.26
N THR A 146 12.47 -16.29 7.08
CA THR A 146 11.97 -17.65 7.39
C THR A 146 10.91 -18.14 6.40
N GLY A 147 10.41 -17.25 5.53
CA GLY A 147 9.39 -17.57 4.54
C GLY A 147 7.96 -17.58 5.09
N GLU A 148 7.76 -17.26 6.35
CA GLU A 148 6.44 -17.14 6.99
C GLU A 148 6.19 -15.70 7.43
N LEU A 149 5.11 -15.09 6.93
CA LEU A 149 4.68 -13.75 7.31
C LEU A 149 3.40 -13.85 8.15
N ASP A 150 3.55 -13.85 9.48
CA ASP A 150 2.45 -13.91 10.44
C ASP A 150 2.03 -12.51 10.89
N TRP A 151 0.85 -12.10 10.46
CA TRP A 151 0.28 -10.79 10.80
C TRP A 151 -0.07 -10.65 12.30
N VAL A 152 -0.34 -11.77 13.00
CA VAL A 152 -0.71 -11.74 14.43
C VAL A 152 0.49 -11.30 15.26
N THR A 153 1.66 -11.84 14.97
CA THR A 153 2.93 -11.45 15.63
C THR A 153 3.36 -10.03 15.30
N LEU A 154 2.94 -9.48 14.16
CA LEU A 154 3.24 -8.11 13.75
C LEU A 154 2.29 -7.07 14.37
N LEU A 155 1.07 -7.47 14.75
CA LEU A 155 0.05 -6.56 15.26
C LEU A 155 0.50 -5.72 16.46
N PRO A 156 1.22 -6.25 17.47
CA PRO A 156 1.67 -5.45 18.62
C PRO A 156 2.56 -4.26 18.26
N TYR A 157 3.27 -4.32 17.13
CA TYR A 157 4.15 -3.25 16.67
C TYR A 157 3.41 -2.08 15.99
N LEU A 158 2.08 -2.17 15.87
CA LEU A 158 1.22 -1.10 15.37
C LEU A 158 0.55 -0.29 16.48
N HIS A 159 0.93 -0.49 17.75
CA HIS A 159 0.34 0.21 18.91
C HIS A 159 0.42 1.74 18.78
N ALA A 160 1.49 2.27 18.19
CA ALA A 160 1.66 3.69 17.97
C ALA A 160 0.55 4.29 17.06
N TRP A 161 -0.11 3.47 16.22
CA TRP A 161 -1.24 3.93 15.43
C TRP A 161 -2.44 4.28 16.31
N ALA A 162 -2.75 3.44 17.30
CA ALA A 162 -3.86 3.65 18.23
C ALA A 162 -3.57 4.73 19.29
N GLU A 163 -2.29 4.96 19.63
CA GLU A 163 -1.89 5.93 20.65
C GLU A 163 -1.80 7.37 20.13
N ASN A 164 -1.68 7.56 18.82
CA ASN A 164 -1.62 8.89 18.20
C ASN A 164 -2.98 9.64 18.21
N ASP A 165 -3.98 9.12 18.93
CA ASP A 165 -5.21 9.80 19.26
C ASP A 165 -5.11 10.82 20.41
N ARG A 166 -3.89 11.09 20.89
CA ARG A 166 -3.62 12.06 21.98
C ARG A 166 -3.07 13.38 21.50
#